data_060d80b7349f946babde590e17df4819
#
_entry.id   060d80b7349f946babde590e17df4819
#
_cell.length_a   1.000
_cell.length_b   1.000
_cell.length_c   1.000
_cell.angle_alpha   90.00
_cell.angle_beta   90.00
_cell.angle_gamma   90.00
#
_symmetry.space_group_name_H-M   'P 1'
#
loop_
_entity.id
_entity.type
_entity.pdbx_description
1 polymer ?
#
loop_
_entity_poly.entity_id
_entity_poly.type
_entity_poly.pdbx_seq_one_letter_code
_entity_poly.pdbx_strand_id
1 'polypeptide(L)'
;WSRIFARARVTMSNLTVYVNEPVTKGKVVLHTTVGPFDVELWSKEAPLACRNFVQLCLEGYYDGCVFHRVIKEFMAQTGDPTGTGTGGESVYGAPFKDECHGRLRFTHRGLLGMASSGPNTNGSQFFMTLANCEWLDNKHTIFGKVTGNSLYNLPRFNDLEVDAQDRPEHPPRIERTEVLFDPFEDIVPRSKAPAAAEEAPAKRRKKEKKNYALLSFGEEQQDDDAKLDAANVKAGSSHDALDDPTLSKQHAVDVEQLAGKLQKKRQQADRRAEGKAA
;
A
#
# COMPACT_ATOMS: atom_id res chain seq x y z
N TRP A 1 23.85 -7.52 -47.45
CA TRP A 1 22.38 -7.30 -47.58
C TRP A 1 21.62 -8.52 -47.06
N SER A 2 21.73 -8.83 -45.78
CA SER A 2 20.92 -9.92 -45.17
C SER A 2 20.96 -9.84 -43.64
N ARG A 3 20.78 -8.66 -43.06
CA ARG A 3 20.75 -8.46 -41.59
C ARG A 3 19.76 -7.36 -41.17
N ILE A 4 18.56 -7.33 -41.73
CA ILE A 4 17.48 -6.51 -41.20
C ILE A 4 16.21 -7.28 -41.48
N PHE A 5 15.82 -8.16 -40.55
CA PHE A 5 14.43 -8.61 -40.30
C PHE A 5 14.42 -9.69 -39.20
N ALA A 6 15.13 -9.41 -38.07
CA ALA A 6 14.70 -9.99 -36.82
C ALA A 6 13.61 -9.10 -36.22
N ARG A 7 12.51 -8.94 -36.96
CA ARG A 7 11.27 -8.37 -36.44
C ARG A 7 10.79 -9.33 -35.38
N ALA A 8 10.82 -8.85 -34.12
CA ALA A 8 10.26 -9.56 -32.99
C ALA A 8 8.92 -10.17 -33.42
N ARG A 9 8.84 -11.47 -33.51
CA ARG A 9 7.59 -12.21 -33.44
C ARG A 9 7.05 -11.93 -32.04
N VAL A 10 6.34 -10.81 -31.88
CA VAL A 10 5.33 -10.69 -30.83
C VAL A 10 4.36 -11.80 -31.17
N THR A 11 4.57 -12.92 -30.54
CA THR A 11 3.84 -14.15 -30.80
C THR A 11 2.38 -13.88 -30.52
N MET A 12 1.54 -14.08 -31.51
CA MET A 12 0.07 -14.13 -31.39
C MET A 12 -0.41 -15.07 -30.27
N SER A 13 0.48 -15.90 -29.70
CA SER A 13 0.25 -16.80 -28.59
C SER A 13 -0.19 -16.09 -27.30
N ASN A 14 0.27 -14.85 -27.01
CA ASN A 14 -0.12 -14.15 -25.80
C ASN A 14 -1.55 -13.59 -25.86
N LEU A 15 -2.08 -13.29 -27.04
CA LEU A 15 -3.46 -12.85 -27.20
C LEU A 15 -4.46 -13.99 -27.00
N THR A 16 -4.13 -15.21 -27.43
CA THR A 16 -4.99 -16.38 -27.27
C THR A 16 -5.21 -16.81 -25.83
N VAL A 17 -4.26 -16.56 -24.95
CA VAL A 17 -4.37 -16.87 -23.52
C VAL A 17 -5.50 -16.06 -22.88
N TYR A 18 -5.55 -14.76 -23.11
CA TYR A 18 -6.60 -13.88 -22.57
C TYR A 18 -7.98 -14.09 -23.23
N VAL A 19 -8.02 -14.56 -24.47
CA VAL A 19 -9.28 -14.86 -25.20
C VAL A 19 -10.01 -16.07 -24.61
N ASN A 20 -9.27 -17.03 -24.07
CA ASN A 20 -9.86 -18.26 -23.50
C ASN A 20 -10.35 -18.08 -22.06
N GLU A 21 -9.95 -17.00 -21.37
CA GLU A 21 -10.38 -16.72 -20.01
C GLU A 21 -11.86 -16.34 -19.95
N PRO A 22 -12.57 -16.77 -18.89
CA PRO A 22 -13.95 -16.34 -18.66
C PRO A 22 -14.03 -14.84 -18.39
N VAL A 23 -15.25 -14.30 -18.54
CA VAL A 23 -15.54 -12.91 -18.20
C VAL A 23 -15.49 -12.74 -16.67
N THR A 24 -14.75 -11.76 -16.19
CA THR A 24 -14.63 -11.42 -14.78
C THR A 24 -15.90 -10.69 -14.29
N LYS A 25 -16.28 -10.93 -13.02
CA LYS A 25 -17.33 -10.19 -12.32
C LYS A 25 -16.86 -9.93 -10.88
N GLY A 26 -16.55 -8.71 -10.58
CA GLY A 26 -15.98 -8.25 -9.31
C GLY A 26 -14.64 -7.54 -9.52
N LYS A 27 -14.39 -6.48 -8.74
CA LYS A 27 -13.14 -5.73 -8.79
C LYS A 27 -12.73 -5.25 -7.40
N VAL A 28 -11.49 -5.53 -7.05
CA VAL A 28 -10.87 -5.13 -5.78
C VAL A 28 -9.53 -4.47 -6.06
N VAL A 29 -9.19 -3.43 -5.34
CA VAL A 29 -7.86 -2.81 -5.37
C VAL A 29 -7.13 -3.16 -4.08
N LEU A 30 -5.94 -3.74 -4.22
CA LEU A 30 -5.01 -3.96 -3.12
C LEU A 30 -3.97 -2.83 -3.15
N HIS A 31 -4.02 -1.93 -2.18
CA HIS A 31 -3.00 -0.90 -2.00
C HIS A 31 -1.84 -1.51 -1.23
N THR A 32 -0.68 -1.58 -1.87
CA THR A 32 0.52 -2.21 -1.26
C THR A 32 1.73 -1.30 -1.32
N THR A 33 2.72 -1.56 -0.50
CA THR A 33 3.98 -0.80 -0.47
C THR A 33 4.79 -0.91 -1.77
N VAL A 34 4.54 -1.91 -2.62
CA VAL A 34 5.17 -2.04 -3.96
C VAL A 34 4.34 -1.40 -5.06
N GLY A 35 3.15 -0.89 -4.72
CA GLY A 35 2.21 -0.24 -5.62
C GLY A 35 0.82 -0.88 -5.57
N PRO A 36 -0.19 -0.24 -6.16
CA PRO A 36 -1.54 -0.77 -6.19
C PRO A 36 -1.67 -1.94 -7.17
N PHE A 37 -2.55 -2.90 -6.85
CA PHE A 37 -2.94 -4.00 -7.72
C PHE A 37 -4.45 -3.99 -7.93
N ASP A 38 -4.86 -3.77 -9.18
CA ASP A 38 -6.24 -3.91 -9.63
C ASP A 38 -6.51 -5.39 -9.87
N VAL A 39 -7.38 -5.99 -9.08
CA VAL A 39 -7.73 -7.40 -9.13
C VAL A 39 -9.14 -7.55 -9.67
N GLU A 40 -9.30 -8.30 -10.75
CA GLU A 40 -10.60 -8.74 -11.27
C GLU A 40 -10.86 -10.20 -10.88
N LEU A 41 -12.11 -10.51 -10.55
CA LEU A 41 -12.49 -11.78 -9.94
C LEU A 41 -13.33 -12.63 -10.89
N TRP A 42 -13.13 -13.96 -10.86
CA TRP A 42 -13.94 -14.96 -11.54
C TRP A 42 -14.98 -15.55 -10.59
N SER A 43 -15.93 -14.71 -10.17
CA SER A 43 -16.92 -15.09 -9.15
C SER A 43 -17.92 -16.19 -9.60
N LYS A 44 -18.02 -16.48 -10.90
CA LYS A 44 -18.82 -17.57 -11.43
C LYS A 44 -18.07 -18.91 -11.39
N GLU A 45 -16.78 -18.88 -11.70
CA GLU A 45 -15.92 -20.03 -11.82
C GLU A 45 -15.38 -20.51 -10.47
N ALA A 46 -15.12 -19.57 -9.54
CA ALA A 46 -14.63 -19.81 -8.19
C ALA A 46 -15.43 -19.01 -7.15
N PRO A 47 -16.73 -19.31 -6.96
CA PRO A 47 -17.62 -18.52 -6.11
C PRO A 47 -17.22 -18.53 -4.64
N LEU A 48 -16.76 -19.65 -4.07
CA LEU A 48 -16.36 -19.74 -2.67
C LEU A 48 -15.09 -18.93 -2.42
N ALA A 49 -14.09 -19.09 -3.28
CA ALA A 49 -12.83 -18.39 -3.14
C ALA A 49 -13.02 -16.86 -3.32
N CYS A 50 -13.78 -16.42 -4.33
CA CYS A 50 -14.09 -15.01 -4.55
C CYS A 50 -14.89 -14.41 -3.39
N ARG A 51 -15.92 -15.12 -2.88
CA ARG A 51 -16.71 -14.66 -1.74
C ARG A 51 -15.85 -14.51 -0.48
N ASN A 52 -15.02 -15.52 -0.19
CA ASN A 52 -14.07 -15.47 0.91
C ASN A 52 -13.14 -14.26 0.79
N PHE A 53 -12.56 -14.05 -0.39
CA PHE A 53 -11.64 -12.94 -0.62
C PHE A 53 -12.32 -11.58 -0.48
N VAL A 54 -13.49 -11.36 -1.11
CA VAL A 54 -14.23 -10.09 -1.04
C VAL A 54 -14.66 -9.78 0.39
N GLN A 55 -15.21 -10.76 1.12
CA GLN A 55 -15.64 -10.56 2.49
C GLN A 55 -14.45 -10.22 3.40
N LEU A 56 -13.32 -10.91 3.28
CA LEU A 56 -12.10 -10.58 4.04
C LEU A 56 -11.55 -9.19 3.69
N CYS A 57 -11.67 -8.75 2.42
CA CYS A 57 -11.34 -7.37 2.04
C CYS A 57 -12.27 -6.35 2.71
N LEU A 58 -13.59 -6.57 2.70
CA LEU A 58 -14.57 -5.70 3.33
C LEU A 58 -14.39 -5.61 4.86
N GLU A 59 -13.94 -6.70 5.48
CA GLU A 59 -13.64 -6.77 6.91
C GLU A 59 -12.28 -6.14 7.28
N GLY A 60 -11.47 -5.68 6.29
CA GLY A 60 -10.12 -5.17 6.52
C GLY A 60 -9.16 -6.23 7.07
N TYR A 61 -9.46 -7.53 6.81
CA TYR A 61 -8.66 -8.65 7.31
C TYR A 61 -7.25 -8.66 6.73
N TYR A 62 -7.11 -8.23 5.49
CA TYR A 62 -5.82 -8.19 4.79
C TYR A 62 -5.00 -6.93 5.08
N ASP A 63 -5.56 -5.94 5.77
CA ASP A 63 -4.86 -4.70 6.09
C ASP A 63 -3.68 -4.98 7.02
N GLY A 64 -2.49 -4.59 6.60
CA GLY A 64 -1.23 -4.86 7.29
C GLY A 64 -0.61 -6.23 6.97
N CYS A 65 -1.30 -7.14 6.27
CA CYS A 65 -0.73 -8.44 5.88
C CYS A 65 0.53 -8.27 5.04
N VAL A 66 1.58 -9.00 5.39
CA VAL A 66 2.85 -8.99 4.68
C VAL A 66 2.92 -10.07 3.62
N PHE A 67 3.70 -9.83 2.59
CA PHE A 67 4.12 -10.88 1.65
C PHE A 67 5.24 -11.68 2.32
N HIS A 68 4.84 -12.71 3.04
CA HIS A 68 5.74 -13.50 3.89
C HIS A 68 6.62 -14.47 3.10
N ARG A 69 6.26 -14.79 1.84
CA ARG A 69 7.04 -15.65 0.97
C ARG A 69 7.02 -15.14 -0.45
N VAL A 70 8.18 -14.93 -1.05
CA VAL A 70 8.36 -14.47 -2.44
C VAL A 70 9.40 -15.33 -3.11
N ILE A 71 8.99 -16.05 -4.16
CA ILE A 71 9.90 -16.79 -5.01
C ILE A 71 9.99 -16.07 -6.35
N LYS A 72 11.19 -15.61 -6.69
CA LYS A 72 11.46 -14.87 -7.93
C LYS A 72 11.03 -15.69 -9.13
N GLU A 73 10.44 -15.02 -10.12
CA GLU A 73 9.93 -15.64 -11.35
C GLU A 73 8.91 -16.77 -11.13
N PHE A 74 8.33 -16.85 -9.93
CA PHE A 74 7.30 -17.83 -9.62
C PHE A 74 6.07 -17.17 -9.00
N MET A 75 6.12 -16.79 -7.70
CA MET A 75 4.95 -16.26 -7.02
C MET A 75 5.30 -15.38 -5.80
N ALA A 76 4.37 -14.51 -5.41
CA ALA A 76 4.38 -13.76 -4.16
C ALA A 76 3.15 -14.16 -3.33
N GLN A 77 3.36 -14.69 -2.10
CA GLN A 77 2.32 -15.23 -1.22
C GLN A 77 2.07 -14.29 -0.03
N THR A 78 0.79 -14.11 0.28
CA THR A 78 0.30 -13.23 1.35
C THR A 78 -1.03 -13.76 1.93
N GLY A 79 -1.72 -12.94 2.74
CA GLY A 79 -3.06 -13.25 3.27
C GLY A 79 -3.04 -13.94 4.63
N ASP A 80 -1.88 -13.96 5.30
CA ASP A 80 -1.73 -14.37 6.69
C ASP A 80 -1.53 -13.12 7.57
N PRO A 81 -2.48 -12.76 8.44
CA PRO A 81 -2.32 -11.62 9.35
C PRO A 81 -1.16 -11.78 10.33
N THR A 82 -0.80 -13.03 10.67
CA THR A 82 0.33 -13.30 11.57
C THR A 82 1.68 -13.12 10.87
N GLY A 83 1.69 -13.14 9.52
CA GLY A 83 2.89 -13.02 8.71
C GLY A 83 3.87 -14.18 8.84
N THR A 84 3.46 -15.29 9.46
CA THR A 84 4.30 -16.48 9.66
C THR A 84 4.23 -17.46 8.50
N GLY A 85 3.14 -17.39 7.71
CA GLY A 85 2.83 -18.35 6.63
C GLY A 85 2.05 -19.57 7.10
N THR A 86 1.77 -19.71 8.41
CA THR A 86 1.03 -20.83 8.99
C THR A 86 -0.38 -20.45 9.46
N GLY A 87 -0.68 -19.14 9.52
CA GLY A 87 -1.96 -18.59 9.93
C GLY A 87 -2.94 -18.39 8.77
N GLY A 88 -4.07 -17.79 9.09
CA GLY A 88 -5.09 -17.40 8.13
C GLY A 88 -6.31 -18.29 8.11
N GLU A 89 -7.46 -17.68 8.40
CA GLU A 89 -8.74 -18.38 8.48
C GLU A 89 -9.67 -17.93 7.36
N SER A 90 -10.50 -18.83 6.87
CA SER A 90 -11.56 -18.52 5.93
C SER A 90 -12.73 -17.83 6.62
N VAL A 91 -13.56 -17.12 5.84
CA VAL A 91 -14.82 -16.56 6.35
C VAL A 91 -15.82 -17.62 6.80
N TYR A 92 -15.63 -18.86 6.36
CA TYR A 92 -16.51 -19.98 6.66
C TYR A 92 -16.21 -20.64 8.02
N GLY A 93 -15.16 -20.21 8.73
CA GLY A 93 -14.74 -20.79 10.01
C GLY A 93 -14.04 -22.15 9.88
N ALA A 94 -13.88 -22.68 8.67
CA ALA A 94 -13.20 -23.90 8.34
C ALA A 94 -12.55 -23.81 6.95
N PRO A 95 -11.56 -24.63 6.64
CA PRO A 95 -11.02 -24.75 5.28
C PRO A 95 -12.13 -25.10 4.27
N PHE A 96 -12.06 -24.52 3.08
CA PHE A 96 -13.04 -24.78 2.02
C PHE A 96 -12.42 -25.52 0.82
N LYS A 97 -13.27 -26.14 0.02
CA LYS A 97 -12.88 -27.01 -1.08
C LYS A 97 -12.25 -26.23 -2.25
N ASP A 98 -11.45 -26.93 -3.03
CA ASP A 98 -10.89 -26.42 -4.27
C ASP A 98 -11.96 -26.22 -5.34
N GLU A 99 -11.82 -25.13 -6.11
CA GLU A 99 -12.68 -24.78 -7.24
C GLU A 99 -11.81 -24.67 -8.51
N CYS A 100 -11.40 -25.83 -9.03
CA CYS A 100 -10.61 -25.89 -10.25
C CYS A 100 -11.53 -25.86 -11.48
N HIS A 101 -11.31 -24.91 -12.37
CA HIS A 101 -12.09 -24.73 -13.59
C HIS A 101 -11.23 -24.95 -14.83
N GLY A 102 -11.69 -25.78 -15.79
CA GLY A 102 -10.87 -26.20 -16.93
C GLY A 102 -10.41 -25.08 -17.88
N ARG A 103 -11.06 -23.90 -17.84
CA ARG A 103 -10.67 -22.71 -18.61
C ARG A 103 -9.70 -21.80 -17.88
N LEU A 104 -9.50 -21.98 -16.57
CA LEU A 104 -8.57 -21.22 -15.76
C LEU A 104 -7.30 -22.03 -15.56
N ARG A 105 -6.19 -21.52 -16.06
CA ARG A 105 -4.86 -22.14 -15.98
C ARG A 105 -3.81 -21.10 -15.66
N PHE A 106 -2.75 -21.49 -14.96
CA PHE A 106 -1.63 -20.61 -14.60
C PHE A 106 -0.68 -20.35 -15.77
N THR A 107 -1.19 -19.83 -16.87
CA THR A 107 -0.48 -19.63 -18.15
C THR A 107 0.30 -18.32 -18.24
N HIS A 108 0.07 -17.38 -17.34
CA HIS A 108 0.75 -16.07 -17.36
C HIS A 108 0.90 -15.48 -15.95
N ARG A 109 1.68 -14.42 -15.84
CA ARG A 109 1.84 -13.66 -14.61
C ARG A 109 0.59 -12.88 -14.24
N GLY A 110 0.42 -12.61 -12.95
CA GLY A 110 -0.68 -11.80 -12.42
C GLY A 110 -1.97 -12.57 -12.16
N LEU A 111 -1.94 -13.89 -12.17
CA LEU A 111 -3.05 -14.72 -11.72
C LEU A 111 -3.03 -14.84 -10.19
N LEU A 112 -4.22 -14.78 -9.59
CA LEU A 112 -4.41 -14.99 -8.16
C LEU A 112 -4.90 -16.41 -7.91
N GLY A 113 -4.17 -17.15 -7.08
CA GLY A 113 -4.51 -18.50 -6.66
C GLY A 113 -4.60 -18.60 -5.14
N MET A 114 -5.49 -19.47 -4.63
CA MET A 114 -5.55 -19.77 -3.21
C MET A 114 -4.34 -20.61 -2.81
N ALA A 115 -3.68 -20.22 -1.72
CA ALA A 115 -2.62 -21.02 -1.11
C ALA A 115 -3.27 -22.06 -0.18
N SER A 116 -2.90 -23.32 -0.38
CA SER A 116 -3.39 -24.45 0.40
C SER A 116 -2.24 -25.42 0.72
N SER A 117 -2.31 -26.08 1.85
CA SER A 117 -1.34 -27.10 2.29
C SER A 117 -1.66 -28.50 1.78
N GLY A 118 -2.78 -28.67 1.10
CA GLY A 118 -3.26 -29.92 0.53
C GLY A 118 -4.62 -29.72 -0.13
N PRO A 119 -5.22 -30.77 -0.69
CA PRO A 119 -6.52 -30.68 -1.33
C PRO A 119 -7.60 -30.18 -0.37
N ASN A 120 -8.44 -29.24 -0.80
CA ASN A 120 -9.56 -28.68 -0.04
C ASN A 120 -9.18 -28.04 1.30
N THR A 121 -7.99 -27.43 1.39
CA THR A 121 -7.53 -26.75 2.59
C THR A 121 -7.38 -25.23 2.39
N ASN A 122 -8.21 -24.62 1.56
CA ASN A 122 -8.19 -23.19 1.32
C ASN A 122 -8.61 -22.41 2.55
N GLY A 123 -7.83 -21.38 2.90
CA GLY A 123 -8.07 -20.46 4.01
C GLY A 123 -8.19 -19.01 3.54
N SER A 124 -7.44 -18.11 4.16
CA SER A 124 -7.33 -16.72 3.71
C SER A 124 -6.11 -16.46 2.85
N GLN A 125 -5.10 -17.33 2.89
CA GLN A 125 -3.85 -17.10 2.16
C GLN A 125 -4.05 -17.25 0.66
N PHE A 126 -3.40 -16.36 -0.09
CA PHE A 126 -3.39 -16.39 -1.55
C PHE A 126 -2.02 -15.99 -2.09
N PHE A 127 -1.78 -16.30 -3.35
CA PHE A 127 -0.57 -15.89 -4.03
C PHE A 127 -0.88 -15.24 -5.38
N MET A 128 0.04 -14.40 -5.84
CA MET A 128 0.04 -13.81 -7.18
C MET A 128 1.19 -14.41 -7.99
N THR A 129 0.92 -14.89 -9.19
CA THR A 129 1.95 -15.42 -10.07
C THR A 129 2.82 -14.32 -10.67
N LEU A 130 4.13 -14.54 -10.73
CA LEU A 130 5.10 -13.64 -11.35
C LEU A 130 5.53 -14.12 -12.74
N ALA A 131 5.23 -15.38 -13.07
CA ALA A 131 5.48 -16.01 -14.37
C ALA A 131 4.41 -17.03 -14.73
N ASN A 132 4.61 -17.79 -15.81
CA ASN A 132 3.82 -18.98 -16.14
C ASN A 132 4.13 -20.11 -15.14
N CYS A 133 3.08 -20.74 -14.59
CA CYS A 133 3.17 -21.74 -13.53
C CYS A 133 2.24 -22.94 -13.80
N GLU A 134 2.21 -23.48 -15.03
CA GLU A 134 1.28 -24.55 -15.46
C GLU A 134 1.30 -25.79 -14.56
N TRP A 135 2.40 -26.05 -13.83
CA TRP A 135 2.48 -27.18 -12.88
C TRP A 135 1.56 -27.04 -11.65
N LEU A 136 0.97 -25.85 -11.43
CA LEU A 136 -0.04 -25.58 -10.41
C LEU A 136 -1.47 -25.83 -10.90
N ASP A 137 -1.66 -26.08 -12.19
CA ASP A 137 -2.98 -26.32 -12.79
C ASP A 137 -3.70 -27.46 -12.07
N ASN A 138 -4.99 -27.26 -11.80
CA ASN A 138 -5.87 -28.20 -11.09
C ASN A 138 -5.41 -28.58 -9.66
N LYS A 139 -4.41 -27.88 -9.10
CA LYS A 139 -3.97 -28.06 -7.71
C LYS A 139 -4.39 -26.93 -6.80
N HIS A 140 -4.48 -25.72 -7.35
CA HIS A 140 -4.88 -24.53 -6.63
C HIS A 140 -6.03 -23.83 -7.32
N THR A 141 -6.95 -23.30 -6.55
CA THR A 141 -8.10 -22.54 -7.05
C THR A 141 -7.62 -21.19 -7.60
N ILE A 142 -7.82 -20.95 -8.89
CA ILE A 142 -7.62 -19.64 -9.51
C ILE A 142 -8.93 -18.88 -9.36
N PHE A 143 -8.88 -17.70 -8.72
CA PHE A 143 -10.09 -16.92 -8.45
C PHE A 143 -10.06 -15.50 -9.00
N GLY A 144 -8.89 -15.00 -9.44
CA GLY A 144 -8.77 -13.64 -9.96
C GLY A 144 -7.50 -13.41 -10.76
N LYS A 145 -7.42 -12.22 -11.33
CA LYS A 145 -6.25 -11.74 -12.06
C LYS A 145 -5.98 -10.28 -11.80
N VAL A 146 -4.69 -9.91 -11.83
CA VAL A 146 -4.24 -8.52 -11.84
C VAL A 146 -4.45 -7.94 -13.23
N THR A 147 -5.00 -6.73 -13.32
CA THR A 147 -5.34 -6.08 -14.60
C THR A 147 -4.76 -4.68 -14.72
N GLY A 148 -4.80 -4.15 -15.94
CA GLY A 148 -4.40 -2.78 -16.23
C GLY A 148 -2.90 -2.50 -15.97
N ASN A 149 -2.61 -1.27 -15.59
CA ASN A 149 -1.24 -0.82 -15.34
C ASN A 149 -0.60 -1.44 -14.09
N SER A 150 -1.40 -2.03 -13.20
CA SER A 150 -0.91 -2.69 -12.00
C SER A 150 -0.08 -3.95 -12.29
N LEU A 151 -0.21 -4.55 -13.48
CA LEU A 151 0.69 -5.62 -13.95
C LEU A 151 2.17 -5.22 -13.98
N TYR A 152 2.46 -3.93 -14.13
CA TYR A 152 3.84 -3.41 -14.14
C TYR A 152 4.45 -3.31 -12.72
N ASN A 153 3.65 -3.47 -11.68
CA ASN A 153 4.16 -3.53 -10.31
C ASN A 153 4.64 -4.94 -9.92
N LEU A 154 4.16 -5.99 -10.59
CA LEU A 154 4.56 -7.39 -10.30
C LEU A 154 6.07 -7.64 -10.39
N PRO A 155 6.81 -7.12 -11.38
CA PRO A 155 8.26 -7.33 -11.46
C PRO A 155 9.03 -6.84 -10.25
N ARG A 156 8.50 -5.86 -9.50
CA ARG A 156 9.14 -5.34 -8.28
C ARG A 156 9.33 -6.41 -7.19
N PHE A 157 8.52 -7.47 -7.22
CA PHE A 157 8.72 -8.61 -6.31
C PHE A 157 9.98 -9.40 -6.65
N ASN A 158 10.43 -9.40 -7.91
CA ASN A 158 11.66 -10.07 -8.32
C ASN A 158 12.92 -9.31 -7.87
N ASP A 159 12.80 -8.01 -7.59
CA ASP A 159 13.91 -7.16 -7.16
C ASP A 159 14.16 -7.27 -5.65
N LEU A 160 13.26 -7.92 -4.89
CA LEU A 160 13.38 -8.06 -3.44
C LEU A 160 14.54 -9.01 -3.07
N GLU A 161 15.22 -8.65 -1.99
CA GLU A 161 16.17 -9.54 -1.32
C GLU A 161 15.39 -10.50 -0.44
N VAL A 162 15.65 -11.81 -0.59
CA VAL A 162 14.97 -12.89 0.13
C VAL A 162 15.98 -13.77 0.84
N ASP A 163 15.61 -14.31 1.99
CA ASP A 163 16.41 -15.25 2.76
C ASP A 163 16.36 -16.68 2.17
N ALA A 164 17.03 -17.62 2.84
CA ALA A 164 17.07 -19.02 2.42
C ALA A 164 15.69 -19.75 2.50
N GLN A 165 14.69 -19.13 3.12
CA GLN A 165 13.32 -19.60 3.25
C GLN A 165 12.34 -18.86 2.33
N ASP A 166 12.84 -18.17 1.30
CA ASP A 166 12.06 -17.35 0.37
C ASP A 166 11.31 -16.16 1.05
N ARG A 167 11.70 -15.77 2.26
CA ARG A 167 11.10 -14.66 2.97
C ARG A 167 11.86 -13.37 2.63
N PRO A 168 11.19 -12.29 2.19
CA PRO A 168 11.84 -11.02 1.97
C PRO A 168 12.44 -10.44 3.27
N GLU A 169 13.65 -9.90 3.22
CA GLU A 169 14.27 -9.19 4.35
C GLU A 169 13.43 -7.97 4.77
N HIS A 170 12.89 -7.25 3.78
CA HIS A 170 11.96 -6.16 3.95
C HIS A 170 10.62 -6.53 3.29
N PRO A 171 9.75 -7.29 3.99
CA PRO A 171 8.54 -7.81 3.38
C PRO A 171 7.58 -6.68 2.99
N PRO A 172 7.19 -6.59 1.71
CA PRO A 172 6.10 -5.72 1.31
C PRO A 172 4.82 -6.09 2.05
N ARG A 173 3.91 -5.12 2.20
CA ARG A 173 2.65 -5.33 2.89
C ARG A 173 1.48 -4.73 2.13
N ILE A 174 0.31 -5.27 2.37
CA ILE A 174 -0.96 -4.68 1.97
C ILE A 174 -1.26 -3.58 2.99
N GLU A 175 -1.39 -2.35 2.54
CA GLU A 175 -1.70 -1.20 3.41
C GLU A 175 -3.20 -1.13 3.70
N ARG A 176 -4.02 -1.33 2.66
CA ARG A 176 -5.49 -1.40 2.72
C ARG A 176 -6.04 -2.10 1.49
N THR A 177 -7.27 -2.57 1.62
CA THR A 177 -8.04 -3.15 0.52
C THR A 177 -9.27 -2.29 0.22
N GLU A 178 -9.66 -2.21 -1.05
CA GLU A 178 -10.80 -1.43 -1.51
C GLU A 178 -11.62 -2.24 -2.50
N VAL A 179 -12.87 -2.54 -2.16
CA VAL A 179 -13.79 -3.27 -3.04
C VAL A 179 -14.52 -2.26 -3.91
N LEU A 180 -14.17 -2.20 -5.21
CA LEU A 180 -14.80 -1.29 -6.17
C LEU A 180 -16.11 -1.85 -6.73
N PHE A 181 -16.15 -3.16 -6.94
CA PHE A 181 -17.35 -3.85 -7.43
C PHE A 181 -17.48 -5.20 -6.72
N ASP A 182 -18.51 -5.31 -5.89
CA ASP A 182 -18.86 -6.55 -5.20
C ASP A 182 -19.78 -7.40 -6.09
N PRO A 183 -19.40 -8.63 -6.46
CA PRO A 183 -20.25 -9.53 -7.20
C PRO A 183 -21.32 -10.23 -6.35
N PHE A 184 -21.29 -10.09 -5.01
CA PHE A 184 -22.16 -10.76 -4.04
C PHE A 184 -22.95 -9.72 -3.24
N GLU A 185 -24.22 -9.56 -3.54
CA GLU A 185 -25.11 -8.56 -2.88
C GLU A 185 -25.45 -8.91 -1.43
N ASP A 186 -25.19 -10.16 -1.03
CA ASP A 186 -25.61 -10.73 0.25
C ASP A 186 -24.47 -10.80 1.29
N ILE A 187 -23.30 -10.23 1.01
CA ILE A 187 -22.20 -10.20 1.98
C ILE A 187 -22.48 -9.16 3.06
N VAL A 188 -22.62 -9.64 4.29
CA VAL A 188 -22.63 -8.81 5.48
C VAL A 188 -21.27 -8.94 6.17
N PRO A 189 -20.43 -7.88 6.17
CA PRO A 189 -19.13 -7.91 6.85
C PRO A 189 -19.33 -8.20 8.34
N ARG A 190 -18.55 -9.11 8.88
CA ARG A 190 -18.54 -9.34 10.32
C ARG A 190 -17.91 -8.11 10.98
N SER A 191 -18.56 -7.58 12.01
CA SER A 191 -17.95 -6.52 12.81
C SER A 191 -16.62 -7.06 13.36
N LYS A 192 -15.52 -6.43 12.98
CA LYS A 192 -14.22 -6.70 13.62
C LYS A 192 -14.41 -6.31 15.09
N ALA A 193 -14.56 -7.28 15.98
CA ALA A 193 -14.37 -7.03 17.41
C ALA A 193 -13.02 -6.30 17.49
N PRO A 194 -12.93 -5.13 18.18
CA PRO A 194 -11.66 -4.44 18.29
C PRO A 194 -10.65 -5.49 18.76
N ALA A 195 -9.65 -5.75 17.92
CA ALA A 195 -8.56 -6.63 18.28
C ALA A 195 -8.12 -6.13 19.65
N ALA A 196 -8.28 -6.95 20.69
CA ALA A 196 -7.76 -6.66 21.99
C ALA A 196 -6.30 -6.29 21.73
N ALA A 197 -5.98 -5.02 21.84
CA ALA A 197 -4.63 -4.57 21.80
C ALA A 197 -3.92 -5.43 22.85
N GLU A 198 -3.04 -6.31 22.43
CA GLU A 198 -2.09 -6.92 23.35
C GLU A 198 -1.43 -5.74 24.05
N GLU A 199 -1.88 -5.49 25.26
CA GLU A 199 -1.28 -4.52 26.15
C GLU A 199 0.17 -4.94 26.33
N ALA A 200 1.04 -4.33 25.52
CA ALA A 200 2.44 -4.28 25.90
C ALA A 200 2.48 -3.72 27.33
N PRO A 201 3.19 -4.39 28.27
CA PRO A 201 3.14 -4.03 29.67
C PRO A 201 3.49 -2.54 29.81
N ALA A 202 2.50 -1.76 30.20
CA ALA A 202 2.64 -0.32 30.38
C ALA A 202 3.74 -0.06 31.40
N LYS A 203 4.95 0.29 30.93
CA LYS A 203 5.94 0.95 31.76
C LYS A 203 5.28 2.21 32.30
N ARG A 204 4.92 2.20 33.58
CA ARG A 204 4.44 3.35 34.35
C ARG A 204 5.41 4.51 34.13
N ARG A 205 5.14 5.36 33.16
CA ARG A 205 5.80 6.66 33.02
C ARG A 205 5.38 7.49 34.23
N LYS A 206 6.34 7.79 35.11
CA LYS A 206 6.18 8.82 36.14
C LYS A 206 5.66 10.08 35.44
N LYS A 207 4.54 10.62 35.94
CA LYS A 207 3.97 11.90 35.50
C LYS A 207 5.00 12.97 35.77
N GLU A 208 5.81 13.34 34.79
CA GLU A 208 6.52 14.61 34.79
C GLU A 208 5.48 15.71 34.58
N LYS A 209 5.49 16.67 35.49
CA LYS A 209 4.66 17.86 35.42
C LYS A 209 5.04 18.60 34.14
N LYS A 210 4.18 18.57 33.13
CA LYS A 210 4.34 19.36 31.94
C LYS A 210 4.27 20.84 32.31
N ASN A 211 5.36 21.56 32.11
CA ASN A 211 5.40 23.00 32.15
C ASN A 211 4.67 23.53 30.90
N TYR A 212 3.49 24.07 31.08
CA TYR A 212 2.62 24.61 30.00
C TYR A 212 3.04 26.02 29.54
N ALA A 213 4.26 26.48 29.88
CA ALA A 213 4.72 27.82 29.52
C ALA A 213 5.30 28.00 28.11
N LEU A 214 5.19 26.98 27.26
CA LEU A 214 5.84 26.98 25.93
C LEU A 214 4.97 26.46 24.80
N LEU A 215 3.72 26.86 24.68
CA LEU A 215 2.93 26.75 23.42
C LEU A 215 1.55 27.41 23.64
N SER A 216 1.49 28.72 23.52
CA SER A 216 0.23 29.40 23.22
C SER A 216 0.51 30.34 22.03
N PHE A 217 0.16 29.85 20.86
CA PHE A 217 -0.11 30.68 19.69
C PHE A 217 -1.57 30.52 19.37
N GLY A 218 -2.32 31.63 19.45
CA GLY A 218 -3.66 31.69 18.91
C GLY A 218 -4.67 32.32 19.89
N GLU A 219 -4.98 33.59 19.62
CA GLU A 219 -6.23 34.31 19.96
C GLU A 219 -6.62 34.46 21.43
N GLU A 220 -6.18 35.58 22.00
CA GLU A 220 -7.09 36.55 22.66
C GLU A 220 -6.29 37.86 22.88
N GLN A 221 -6.51 38.83 21.99
CA GLN A 221 -6.16 40.21 22.21
C GLN A 221 -7.21 40.83 23.14
N GLN A 222 -6.79 41.27 24.29
CA GLN A 222 -7.07 42.55 24.93
C GLN A 222 -6.87 42.41 26.45
N ASP A 223 -6.11 43.35 26.99
CA ASP A 223 -5.93 43.66 28.41
C ASP A 223 -4.71 43.10 29.17
N ASP A 224 -3.49 43.16 28.60
CA ASP A 224 -2.27 43.06 29.44
C ASP A 224 -1.05 43.79 28.86
N ASP A 225 -1.24 44.98 28.26
CA ASP A 225 -0.10 45.83 27.76
C ASP A 225 0.68 46.53 28.85
N ALA A 226 0.45 46.26 30.12
CA ALA A 226 1.07 46.99 31.23
C ALA A 226 2.14 46.23 32.03
N LYS A 227 2.50 45.00 31.65
CA LYS A 227 3.47 44.19 32.43
C LYS A 227 4.65 43.59 31.65
N LEU A 228 4.85 43.96 30.40
CA LEU A 228 5.90 43.38 29.54
C LEU A 228 7.18 44.20 29.39
N ASP A 229 7.31 45.32 30.06
CA ASP A 229 8.50 46.17 29.97
C ASP A 229 9.69 45.77 30.89
N ALA A 230 9.60 44.64 31.57
CA ALA A 230 10.65 44.22 32.52
C ALA A 230 11.40 42.92 32.18
N ALA A 231 11.17 42.29 31.03
CA ALA A 231 11.92 41.10 30.64
C ALA A 231 12.40 41.19 29.19
N ASN A 232 13.51 41.89 29.00
CA ASN A 232 14.21 41.96 27.71
C ASN A 232 14.90 40.59 27.43
N VAL A 233 14.13 39.57 27.11
CA VAL A 233 14.65 38.27 26.65
C VAL A 233 14.68 38.29 25.14
N LYS A 234 15.84 38.57 24.55
CA LYS A 234 16.10 38.30 23.13
C LYS A 234 15.85 36.84 22.86
N ALA A 235 14.89 36.52 21.96
CA ALA A 235 14.73 35.20 21.44
C ALA A 235 15.97 34.81 20.61
N GLY A 236 16.91 34.07 21.22
CA GLY A 236 18.09 33.54 20.58
C GLY A 236 17.74 32.23 19.82
N SER A 237 18.37 32.04 18.68
CA SER A 237 18.31 30.76 17.95
C SER A 237 19.04 29.67 18.77
N SER A 238 18.64 28.40 18.60
CA SER A 238 19.34 27.29 19.26
C SER A 238 20.83 27.20 18.88
N HIS A 239 21.26 27.87 17.80
CA HIS A 239 22.66 28.03 17.41
C HIS A 239 23.46 28.97 18.33
N ASP A 240 22.80 29.87 19.06
CA ASP A 240 23.45 30.79 19.98
C ASP A 240 23.76 30.16 21.34
N ALA A 241 23.16 29.00 21.61
CA ALA A 241 23.33 28.25 22.86
C ALA A 241 24.36 27.10 22.78
N LEU A 242 24.87 26.79 21.58
CA LEU A 242 25.86 25.73 21.34
C LEU A 242 27.20 26.35 20.88
N ASP A 243 28.24 26.19 21.70
CA ASP A 243 29.63 26.54 21.33
C ASP A 243 30.27 25.44 20.46
N ASP A 244 29.72 25.23 19.28
CA ASP A 244 30.31 24.30 18.30
C ASP A 244 31.01 25.10 17.19
N PRO A 245 32.34 24.96 17.03
CA PRO A 245 33.12 25.74 16.08
C PRO A 245 32.81 25.38 14.60
N THR A 246 32.03 24.32 14.34
CA THR A 246 31.63 23.89 12.98
C THR A 246 30.33 24.53 12.50
N LEU A 247 29.60 25.22 13.40
CA LEU A 247 28.32 25.85 13.08
C LEU A 247 28.50 27.33 12.69
N SER A 248 28.04 27.70 11.50
CA SER A 248 28.08 29.09 11.02
C SER A 248 27.09 29.95 11.78
N LYS A 249 27.58 31.05 12.37
CA LYS A 249 26.75 32.07 13.05
C LYS A 249 26.09 33.07 12.09
N GLN A 250 26.21 32.87 10.76
CA GLN A 250 25.57 33.74 9.76
C GLN A 250 24.21 33.19 9.37
N HIS A 251 23.21 34.06 9.30
CA HIS A 251 21.90 33.70 8.81
C HIS A 251 21.98 33.21 7.34
N ALA A 252 21.50 32.05 7.04
CA ALA A 252 21.55 31.44 5.71
C ALA A 252 20.69 32.20 4.66
N VAL A 253 19.83 33.11 5.11
CA VAL A 253 18.95 33.91 4.24
C VAL A 253 18.82 35.31 4.78
N ASP A 254 19.18 36.31 3.96
CA ASP A 254 19.03 37.72 4.26
C ASP A 254 17.54 38.12 4.07
N VAL A 255 16.84 38.27 5.21
CA VAL A 255 15.39 38.50 5.26
C VAL A 255 15.05 39.86 4.58
N GLU A 256 15.94 40.85 4.65
CA GLU A 256 15.71 42.15 4.00
C GLU A 256 15.76 42.07 2.48
N GLN A 257 16.64 41.25 1.90
CA GLN A 257 16.69 41.02 0.46
C GLN A 257 15.46 40.27 -0.06
N LEU A 258 14.92 39.35 0.74
CA LEU A 258 13.67 38.63 0.40
C LEU A 258 12.45 39.56 0.46
N ALA A 259 12.36 40.40 1.47
CA ALA A 259 11.28 41.37 1.59
C ALA A 259 11.29 42.39 0.42
N GLY A 260 12.48 42.88 0.02
CA GLY A 260 12.63 43.77 -1.13
C GLY A 260 12.26 43.13 -2.47
N LYS A 261 12.56 41.83 -2.65
CA LYS A 261 12.14 41.07 -3.87
C LYS A 261 10.63 40.82 -3.92
N LEU A 262 10.00 40.59 -2.79
CA LEU A 262 8.54 40.41 -2.67
C LEU A 262 7.77 41.69 -2.96
N GLN A 263 8.26 42.84 -2.42
CA GLN A 263 7.65 44.14 -2.70
C GLN A 263 7.74 44.53 -4.19
N LYS A 264 8.89 44.30 -4.84
CA LYS A 264 9.04 44.55 -6.29
C LYS A 264 8.12 43.67 -7.14
N LYS A 265 7.93 42.40 -6.73
CA LYS A 265 6.98 41.51 -7.41
C LYS A 265 5.51 41.95 -7.27
N ARG A 266 5.12 42.45 -6.08
CA ARG A 266 3.76 42.99 -5.86
C ARG A 266 3.53 44.24 -6.74
N GLN A 267 4.44 45.22 -6.74
CA GLN A 267 4.33 46.41 -7.55
C GLN A 267 4.29 46.11 -9.07
N GLN A 268 5.01 45.08 -9.52
CA GLN A 268 4.93 44.62 -10.92
C GLN A 268 3.59 43.95 -11.28
N ALA A 269 3.00 43.22 -10.32
CA ALA A 269 1.68 42.60 -10.51
C ALA A 269 0.57 43.66 -10.58
N ASP A 270 0.64 44.67 -9.68
CA ASP A 270 -0.34 45.79 -9.68
C ASP A 270 -0.29 46.62 -10.96
N ARG A 271 0.90 46.96 -11.47
CA ARG A 271 1.08 47.65 -12.76
C ARG A 271 0.57 46.84 -13.97
N ARG A 272 0.65 45.47 -13.88
CA ARG A 272 0.08 44.63 -14.94
C ARG A 272 -1.43 44.49 -14.86
N ALA A 273 -2.01 44.63 -13.66
CA ALA A 273 -3.45 44.67 -13.48
C ALA A 273 -4.06 45.97 -14.01
N GLU A 274 -3.42 47.13 -13.72
CA GLU A 274 -3.86 48.44 -14.23
C GLU A 274 -3.71 48.59 -15.74
N GLY A 275 -2.67 48.03 -16.36
CA GLY A 275 -2.48 48.03 -17.80
C GLY A 275 -3.40 47.09 -18.62
N LYS A 276 -4.23 46.28 -17.95
CA LYS A 276 -5.26 45.46 -18.60
C LYS A 276 -6.68 46.00 -18.46
N ALA A 277 -6.85 47.09 -17.70
CA ALA A 277 -8.14 47.72 -17.45
C ALA A 277 -8.31 49.07 -18.25
N ALA A 278 -7.29 49.45 -19.03
CA ALA A 278 -7.31 50.49 -20.03
C ALA A 278 -7.23 49.85 -21.46
#